data_2b9d708b49826e45b099a94b1d1a6607
#
_entry.id   2b9d708b49826e45b099a94b1d1a6607
#
_cell.length_a   1.000
_cell.length_b   1.000
_cell.length_c   1.000
_cell.angle_alpha   90.00
_cell.angle_beta   90.00
_cell.angle_gamma   90.00
#
_symmetry.space_group_name_H-M   'P 1'
#
loop_
_entity.id
_entity.type
_entity.pdbx_description
1 polymer ?
#
loop_
_entity_poly.entity_id
_entity_poly.type
_entity_poly.pdbx_seq_one_letter_code
_entity_poly.pdbx_strand_id
1 'polypeptide(L)'
;MKFKEKDIRPKKIFNEFLHLASLDIKKYFGKAKNKINCVACNQKGQFSFKKMNFSYCECKNCNTLFVSPRPHEKAFLNYYTTSPSIKFLATHLYKKTEKVRKNKIIKPKAKIIFNFLKKNKKTNYTCVDIGGGYGIFAKEISRLLKRKSVVIEPSPNLANVCKKKGLI
;
A
#
# COMPACT_ATOMS: atom_id res chain seq x y z
N MET A 1 11.34 21.95 -10.02
CA MET A 1 12.16 20.72 -10.18
C MET A 1 11.23 19.56 -10.51
N LYS A 2 11.42 18.90 -11.67
CA LYS A 2 10.55 17.84 -12.18
C LYS A 2 10.71 16.57 -11.31
N PHE A 3 9.61 15.95 -10.88
CA PHE A 3 9.61 14.69 -10.14
C PHE A 3 10.07 13.54 -11.03
N LYS A 4 11.00 12.71 -10.56
CA LYS A 4 11.53 11.54 -11.30
C LYS A 4 11.30 10.27 -10.50
N GLU A 5 11.04 9.16 -11.18
CA GLU A 5 10.82 7.85 -10.53
C GLU A 5 12.00 7.43 -9.64
N LYS A 6 13.24 7.69 -10.05
CA LYS A 6 14.44 7.41 -9.26
C LYS A 6 14.45 8.06 -7.87
N ASP A 7 13.68 9.14 -7.69
CA ASP A 7 13.62 9.86 -6.41
C ASP A 7 12.88 9.04 -5.33
N ILE A 8 11.95 8.17 -5.74
CA ILE A 8 11.17 7.30 -4.85
C ILE A 8 11.49 5.80 -5.01
N ARG A 9 12.24 5.45 -6.05
CA ARG A 9 12.71 4.10 -6.36
C ARG A 9 14.20 4.13 -6.74
N PRO A 10 15.10 4.45 -5.77
CA PRO A 10 16.54 4.43 -6.05
C PRO A 10 16.96 3.04 -6.57
N LYS A 11 17.55 2.97 -7.75
CA LYS A 11 17.76 1.73 -8.54
C LYS A 11 18.30 0.56 -7.70
N LYS A 12 19.40 0.79 -6.97
CA LYS A 12 20.05 -0.26 -6.15
C LYS A 12 19.10 -0.83 -5.09
N ILE A 13 18.53 0.03 -4.25
CA ILE A 13 17.64 -0.37 -3.15
C ILE A 13 16.35 -0.98 -3.70
N PHE A 14 15.80 -0.44 -4.79
CA PHE A 14 14.59 -0.95 -5.39
C PHE A 14 14.78 -2.31 -6.03
N ASN A 15 15.91 -2.56 -6.70
CA ASN A 15 16.24 -3.88 -7.25
C ASN A 15 16.41 -4.93 -6.16
N GLU A 16 17.05 -4.58 -5.03
CA GLU A 16 17.16 -5.48 -3.88
C GLU A 16 15.78 -5.83 -3.30
N PHE A 17 14.90 -4.83 -3.14
CA PHE A 17 13.51 -5.07 -2.76
C PHE A 17 12.80 -6.02 -3.74
N LEU A 18 12.94 -5.82 -5.05
CA LEU A 18 12.32 -6.68 -6.06
C LEU A 18 12.87 -8.12 -6.01
N HIS A 19 14.17 -8.28 -5.76
CA HIS A 19 14.77 -9.60 -5.57
C HIS A 19 14.16 -10.31 -4.36
N LEU A 20 14.14 -9.67 -3.19
CA LEU A 20 13.50 -10.22 -1.99
C LEU A 20 12.02 -10.53 -2.22
N ALA A 21 11.28 -9.63 -2.87
CA ALA A 21 9.87 -9.85 -3.18
C ALA A 21 9.64 -11.05 -4.09
N SER A 22 10.54 -11.31 -5.05
CA SER A 22 10.45 -12.48 -5.92
C SER A 22 10.62 -13.81 -5.17
N LEU A 23 11.50 -13.84 -4.17
CA LEU A 23 11.69 -14.99 -3.27
C LEU A 23 10.48 -15.19 -2.37
N ASP A 24 9.97 -14.10 -1.80
CA ASP A 24 8.80 -14.12 -0.94
C ASP A 24 7.55 -14.61 -1.67
N ILE A 25 7.35 -14.24 -2.93
CA ILE A 25 6.21 -14.71 -3.72
C ILE A 25 6.20 -16.23 -3.83
N LYS A 26 7.35 -16.84 -4.08
CA LYS A 26 7.47 -18.31 -4.11
C LYS A 26 7.16 -18.94 -2.76
N LYS A 27 7.70 -18.35 -1.69
CA LYS A 27 7.55 -18.85 -0.31
C LYS A 27 6.11 -18.75 0.21
N TYR A 28 5.49 -17.58 0.08
CA TYR A 28 4.20 -17.30 0.73
C TYR A 28 2.99 -17.62 -0.15
N PHE A 29 3.12 -17.52 -1.47
CA PHE A 29 2.00 -17.60 -2.42
C PHE A 29 2.07 -18.77 -3.38
N GLY A 30 3.01 -19.69 -3.20
CA GLY A 30 3.17 -20.90 -4.03
C GLY A 30 2.06 -21.93 -3.88
N LYS A 31 1.39 -21.96 -2.72
CA LYS A 31 0.37 -22.97 -2.36
C LYS A 31 -1.05 -22.46 -2.59
N ALA A 32 -2.02 -23.34 -2.38
CA ALA A 32 -3.47 -23.21 -2.49
C ALA A 32 -4.03 -21.83 -2.87
N LYS A 33 -4.70 -21.77 -4.01
CA LYS A 33 -5.29 -20.55 -4.56
C LYS A 33 -6.75 -20.83 -4.90
N ASN A 34 -7.65 -19.94 -4.49
CA ASN A 34 -9.08 -20.04 -4.79
C ASN A 34 -9.44 -19.20 -6.01
N LYS A 35 -10.18 -19.79 -6.95
CA LYS A 35 -10.82 -18.99 -8.00
C LYS A 35 -11.84 -18.07 -7.34
N ILE A 36 -11.79 -16.79 -7.70
CA ILE A 36 -12.73 -15.78 -7.21
C ILE A 36 -13.34 -15.02 -8.38
N ASN A 37 -14.53 -14.50 -8.16
CA ASN A 37 -15.19 -13.56 -9.03
C ASN A 37 -14.61 -12.15 -8.85
N CYS A 38 -15.04 -11.21 -9.66
CA CYS A 38 -14.65 -9.80 -9.59
C CYS A 38 -14.91 -9.23 -8.19
N VAL A 39 -13.89 -8.64 -7.58
CA VAL A 39 -13.96 -8.08 -6.23
C VAL A 39 -14.82 -6.82 -6.11
N ALA A 40 -15.20 -6.20 -7.24
CA ALA A 40 -16.01 -4.99 -7.26
C ALA A 40 -17.50 -5.27 -7.54
N CYS A 41 -17.83 -6.19 -8.46
CA CYS A 41 -19.22 -6.43 -8.88
C CYS A 41 -19.64 -7.89 -8.86
N ASN A 42 -18.79 -8.78 -8.36
CA ASN A 42 -19.01 -10.23 -8.23
C ASN A 42 -19.27 -11.01 -9.54
N GLN A 43 -19.05 -10.38 -10.70
CA GLN A 43 -19.17 -11.05 -12.00
C GLN A 43 -17.89 -11.84 -12.33
N LYS A 44 -18.00 -12.83 -13.24
CA LYS A 44 -16.84 -13.62 -13.70
C LYS A 44 -15.84 -12.72 -14.44
N GLY A 45 -14.56 -12.91 -14.17
CA GLY A 45 -13.48 -12.29 -14.94
C GLY A 45 -12.92 -13.22 -15.99
N GLN A 46 -12.32 -12.64 -17.03
CA GLN A 46 -11.52 -13.36 -18.02
C GLN A 46 -10.04 -13.19 -17.76
N PHE A 47 -9.24 -14.22 -18.06
CA PHE A 47 -7.80 -14.13 -17.96
C PHE A 47 -7.28 -13.00 -18.86
N SER A 48 -6.40 -12.17 -18.31
CA SER A 48 -5.75 -11.07 -19.02
C SER A 48 -4.26 -11.33 -19.21
N PHE A 49 -3.49 -11.48 -18.12
CA PHE A 49 -2.05 -11.76 -18.18
C PHE A 49 -1.53 -12.40 -16.89
N LYS A 50 -0.26 -12.84 -16.92
CA LYS A 50 0.48 -13.28 -15.73
C LYS A 50 1.58 -12.27 -15.38
N LYS A 51 1.72 -11.99 -14.07
CA LYS A 51 2.82 -11.17 -13.55
C LYS A 51 3.23 -11.68 -12.17
N MET A 52 4.54 -11.85 -11.95
CA MET A 52 5.11 -12.30 -10.67
C MET A 52 4.38 -13.53 -10.09
N ASN A 53 4.16 -14.54 -10.93
CA ASN A 53 3.45 -15.79 -10.58
C ASN A 53 1.97 -15.66 -10.21
N PHE A 54 1.35 -14.49 -10.42
CA PHE A 54 -0.09 -14.28 -10.28
C PHE A 54 -0.76 -14.18 -11.65
N SER A 55 -1.93 -14.83 -11.78
CA SER A 55 -2.82 -14.65 -12.93
C SER A 55 -3.76 -13.48 -12.67
N TYR A 56 -3.79 -12.54 -13.58
CA TYR A 56 -4.69 -11.40 -13.54
C TYR A 56 -5.87 -11.65 -14.45
N CYS A 57 -7.06 -11.36 -13.96
CA CYS A 57 -8.32 -11.42 -14.69
C CYS A 57 -8.92 -10.03 -14.77
N GLU A 58 -9.57 -9.73 -15.89
CA GLU A 58 -10.32 -8.50 -16.11
C GLU A 58 -11.82 -8.79 -16.15
N CYS A 59 -12.60 -8.01 -15.42
CA CYS A 59 -14.04 -8.12 -15.38
C CYS A 59 -14.66 -7.43 -16.60
N LYS A 60 -15.42 -8.15 -17.43
CA LYS A 60 -16.09 -7.56 -18.59
C LYS A 60 -17.22 -6.59 -18.24
N ASN A 61 -17.76 -6.71 -17.03
CA ASN A 61 -18.89 -5.86 -16.60
C ASN A 61 -18.42 -4.48 -16.08
N CYS A 62 -17.32 -4.43 -15.31
CA CYS A 62 -16.86 -3.18 -14.68
C CYS A 62 -15.39 -2.86 -14.91
N ASN A 63 -14.71 -3.58 -15.78
CA ASN A 63 -13.30 -3.42 -16.16
C ASN A 63 -12.30 -3.49 -14.99
N THR A 64 -12.73 -4.01 -13.83
CA THR A 64 -11.82 -4.21 -12.69
C THR A 64 -10.82 -5.29 -13.00
N LEU A 65 -9.53 -4.98 -12.85
CA LEU A 65 -8.44 -5.94 -12.91
C LEU A 65 -8.19 -6.54 -11.52
N PHE A 66 -8.19 -7.87 -11.41
CA PHE A 66 -8.01 -8.57 -10.14
C PHE A 66 -7.24 -9.87 -10.29
N VAL A 67 -6.68 -10.39 -9.19
CA VAL A 67 -5.96 -11.67 -9.18
C VAL A 67 -6.93 -12.82 -8.95
N SER A 68 -6.95 -13.78 -9.88
CA SER A 68 -7.68 -15.04 -9.74
C SER A 68 -6.96 -16.16 -10.52
N PRO A 69 -6.62 -17.31 -9.91
CA PRO A 69 -6.93 -17.69 -8.51
C PRO A 69 -6.12 -16.87 -7.50
N ARG A 70 -6.75 -16.56 -6.38
CA ARG A 70 -6.20 -15.72 -5.31
C ARG A 70 -5.67 -16.59 -4.16
N PRO A 71 -4.48 -16.31 -3.61
CA PRO A 71 -4.01 -16.96 -2.40
C PRO A 71 -4.95 -16.73 -1.21
N HIS A 72 -4.93 -17.65 -0.25
CA HIS A 72 -5.71 -17.51 0.99
C HIS A 72 -5.30 -16.27 1.79
N GLU A 73 -6.25 -15.71 2.52
CA GLU A 73 -6.04 -14.53 3.39
C GLU A 73 -4.89 -14.74 4.38
N LYS A 74 -4.80 -15.92 5.00
CA LYS A 74 -3.70 -16.30 5.91
C LYS A 74 -2.31 -16.17 5.25
N ALA A 75 -2.20 -16.43 3.94
CA ALA A 75 -0.93 -16.27 3.23
C ALA A 75 -0.53 -14.80 3.11
N PHE A 76 -1.48 -13.91 2.86
CA PHE A 76 -1.23 -12.46 2.86
C PHE A 76 -0.87 -11.95 4.25
N LEU A 77 -1.60 -12.35 5.29
CA LEU A 77 -1.30 -11.96 6.66
C LEU A 77 0.13 -12.39 7.03
N ASN A 78 0.48 -13.65 6.78
CA ASN A 78 1.83 -14.16 7.04
C ASN A 78 2.90 -13.40 6.24
N TYR A 79 2.64 -13.10 4.97
CA TYR A 79 3.53 -12.28 4.14
C TYR A 79 3.77 -10.88 4.75
N TYR A 80 2.71 -10.15 5.11
CA TYR A 80 2.85 -8.81 5.68
C TYR A 80 3.52 -8.80 7.05
N THR A 81 3.38 -9.88 7.84
CA THR A 81 3.94 -9.95 9.19
C THR A 81 5.39 -10.44 9.23
N THR A 82 5.78 -11.35 8.34
CA THR A 82 7.05 -12.07 8.48
C THR A 82 8.00 -11.95 7.28
N SER A 83 7.57 -11.37 6.14
CA SER A 83 8.40 -11.40 4.94
C SER A 83 9.63 -10.48 5.00
N PRO A 84 10.79 -10.96 4.52
CA PRO A 84 11.99 -10.16 4.36
C PRO A 84 11.79 -8.92 3.49
N SER A 85 11.03 -9.04 2.38
CA SER A 85 10.79 -7.91 1.48
C SER A 85 10.00 -6.77 2.15
N ILE A 86 8.98 -7.07 2.96
CA ILE A 86 8.22 -6.05 3.72
C ILE A 86 9.09 -5.41 4.80
N LYS A 87 9.90 -6.20 5.51
CA LYS A 87 10.87 -5.67 6.47
C LYS A 87 11.87 -4.73 5.78
N PHE A 88 12.41 -5.14 4.65
CA PHE A 88 13.35 -4.32 3.86
C PHE A 88 12.68 -3.04 3.34
N LEU A 89 11.45 -3.13 2.85
CA LEU A 89 10.66 -1.97 2.44
C LEU A 89 10.56 -0.92 3.55
N ALA A 90 10.23 -1.37 4.77
CA ALA A 90 10.09 -0.50 5.93
C ALA A 90 11.41 0.14 6.37
N THR A 91 12.49 -0.66 6.45
CA THR A 91 13.76 -0.24 7.06
C THR A 91 14.71 0.49 6.10
N HIS A 92 14.61 0.21 4.79
CA HIS A 92 15.52 0.76 3.77
C HIS A 92 14.80 1.68 2.79
N LEU A 93 13.85 1.15 1.99
CA LEU A 93 13.28 1.93 0.90
C LEU A 93 12.45 3.13 1.38
N TYR A 94 11.52 2.91 2.29
CA TYR A 94 10.69 4.01 2.82
C TYR A 94 11.51 4.99 3.66
N LYS A 95 12.41 4.51 4.51
CA LYS A 95 13.30 5.37 5.30
C LYS A 95 14.14 6.28 4.39
N LYS A 96 14.75 5.73 3.35
CA LYS A 96 15.58 6.49 2.40
C LYS A 96 14.79 7.51 1.59
N THR A 97 13.54 7.21 1.24
CA THR A 97 12.72 8.04 0.34
C THR A 97 11.64 8.86 1.05
N GLU A 98 11.57 8.82 2.38
CA GLU A 98 10.51 9.46 3.16
C GLU A 98 10.36 10.96 2.85
N LYS A 99 11.47 11.71 2.87
CA LYS A 99 11.48 13.16 2.62
C LYS A 99 10.94 13.51 1.23
N VAL A 100 11.37 12.78 0.20
CA VAL A 100 10.94 13.01 -1.18
C VAL A 100 9.47 12.64 -1.34
N ARG A 101 9.07 11.45 -0.88
CA ARG A 101 7.67 11.01 -0.90
C ARG A 101 6.77 12.01 -0.19
N LYS A 102 7.15 12.45 1.01
CA LYS A 102 6.40 13.45 1.78
C LYS A 102 6.17 14.71 0.95
N ASN A 103 7.22 15.29 0.40
CA ASN A 103 7.15 16.61 -0.25
C ASN A 103 6.51 16.54 -1.65
N LYS A 104 6.81 15.51 -2.45
CA LYS A 104 6.41 15.44 -3.86
C LYS A 104 5.10 14.70 -4.10
N ILE A 105 4.70 13.82 -3.19
CA ILE A 105 3.51 12.98 -3.36
C ILE A 105 2.48 13.27 -2.27
N ILE A 106 2.91 13.15 -1.00
CA ILE A 106 1.97 13.09 0.11
C ILE A 106 1.37 14.46 0.44
N LYS A 107 2.20 15.49 0.54
CA LYS A 107 1.70 16.86 0.80
C LYS A 107 0.67 17.33 -0.22
N PRO A 108 0.89 17.19 -1.54
CA PRO A 108 -0.14 17.52 -2.53
C PRO A 108 -1.44 16.75 -2.33
N LYS A 109 -1.37 15.42 -2.12
CA LYS A 109 -2.55 14.58 -1.87
C LYS A 109 -3.29 14.99 -0.60
N ALA A 110 -2.57 15.18 0.51
CA ALA A 110 -3.17 15.61 1.77
C ALA A 110 -3.84 16.98 1.65
N LYS A 111 -3.26 17.90 0.88
CA LYS A 111 -3.85 19.23 0.61
C LYS A 111 -5.16 19.13 -0.17
N ILE A 112 -5.25 18.23 -1.16
CA ILE A 112 -6.50 18.01 -1.91
C ILE A 112 -7.61 17.55 -0.97
N ILE A 113 -7.34 16.55 -0.12
CA ILE A 113 -8.33 16.04 0.83
C ILE A 113 -8.72 17.10 1.86
N PHE A 114 -7.73 17.81 2.40
CA PHE A 114 -7.97 18.90 3.35
C PHE A 114 -8.88 20.00 2.74
N ASN A 115 -8.60 20.43 1.51
CA ASN A 115 -9.41 21.43 0.83
C ASN A 115 -10.84 20.93 0.54
N PHE A 116 -10.99 19.66 0.18
CA PHE A 116 -12.30 19.03 -0.01
C PHE A 116 -13.13 19.03 1.28
N LEU A 117 -12.53 18.62 2.39
CA LEU A 117 -13.20 18.61 3.70
C LEU A 117 -13.60 20.03 4.14
N LYS A 118 -12.70 21.00 3.96
CA LYS A 118 -12.96 22.41 4.26
C LYS A 118 -14.12 22.98 3.41
N LYS A 119 -14.09 22.75 2.10
CA LYS A 119 -15.15 23.20 1.17
C LYS A 119 -16.52 22.64 1.56
N ASN A 120 -16.58 21.40 1.99
CA ASN A 120 -17.84 20.74 2.35
C ASN A 120 -18.21 20.93 3.83
N LYS A 121 -17.56 21.85 4.55
CA LYS A 121 -17.81 22.18 5.97
C LYS A 121 -17.86 20.94 6.88
N LYS A 122 -17.09 19.91 6.55
CA LYS A 122 -17.01 18.70 7.38
C LYS A 122 -16.19 18.99 8.64
N THR A 123 -16.84 18.89 9.78
CA THR A 123 -16.23 19.21 11.10
C THR A 123 -16.13 17.99 12.02
N ASN A 124 -17.06 17.05 11.92
CA ASN A 124 -17.08 15.84 12.74
C ASN A 124 -16.78 14.61 11.87
N TYR A 125 -15.49 14.20 11.86
CA TYR A 125 -15.01 13.02 11.12
C TYR A 125 -13.75 12.46 11.77
N THR A 126 -13.52 11.17 11.57
CA THR A 126 -12.26 10.49 11.86
C THR A 126 -11.57 10.14 10.53
N CYS A 127 -10.31 10.52 10.40
CA CYS A 127 -9.51 10.13 9.25
C CYS A 127 -8.86 8.76 9.52
N VAL A 128 -9.19 7.77 8.70
CA VAL A 128 -8.60 6.42 8.76
C VAL A 128 -7.78 6.17 7.51
N ASP A 129 -6.50 5.85 7.68
CA ASP A 129 -5.56 5.50 6.59
C ASP A 129 -5.39 3.99 6.54
N ILE A 130 -6.08 3.32 5.61
CA ILE A 130 -6.06 1.87 5.46
C ILE A 130 -4.88 1.47 4.58
N GLY A 131 -3.99 0.60 5.10
CA GLY A 131 -2.72 0.28 4.46
C GLY A 131 -1.74 1.45 4.53
N GLY A 132 -1.73 2.17 5.66
CA GLY A 132 -0.99 3.42 5.82
C GLY A 132 0.53 3.31 5.73
N GLY A 133 1.08 2.09 5.69
CA GLY A 133 2.48 1.80 5.44
C GLY A 133 3.40 2.52 6.44
N TYR A 134 4.24 3.40 5.93
CA TYR A 134 5.19 4.18 6.74
C TYR A 134 4.54 5.36 7.50
N GLY A 135 3.22 5.54 7.41
CA GLY A 135 2.44 6.57 8.11
C GLY A 135 2.70 8.01 7.62
N ILE A 136 3.30 8.19 6.44
CA ILE A 136 3.67 9.53 5.95
C ILE A 136 2.41 10.36 5.64
N PHE A 137 1.40 9.71 5.02
CA PHE A 137 0.14 10.37 4.69
C PHE A 137 -0.65 10.70 5.97
N ALA A 138 -0.86 9.71 6.84
CA ALA A 138 -1.56 9.90 8.11
C ALA A 138 -0.94 11.04 8.95
N LYS A 139 0.40 11.11 9.01
CA LYS A 139 1.12 12.20 9.70
C LYS A 139 0.85 13.56 9.08
N GLU A 140 0.89 13.67 7.74
CA GLU A 140 0.69 14.95 7.06
C GLU A 140 -0.77 15.41 7.13
N ILE A 141 -1.74 14.51 6.94
CA ILE A 141 -3.16 14.87 7.05
C ILE A 141 -3.54 15.23 8.49
N SER A 142 -3.01 14.52 9.51
CA SER A 142 -3.20 14.87 10.93
C SER A 142 -2.72 16.28 11.23
N ARG A 143 -1.57 16.69 10.66
CA ARG A 143 -1.03 18.04 10.82
C ARG A 143 -1.94 19.10 10.21
N LEU A 144 -2.47 18.87 9.02
CA LEU A 144 -3.39 19.79 8.35
C LEU A 144 -4.72 19.92 9.07
N LEU A 145 -5.25 18.81 9.55
CA LEU A 145 -6.53 18.72 10.23
C LEU A 145 -6.47 19.11 11.71
N LYS A 146 -5.25 19.24 12.28
CA LYS A 146 -4.99 19.41 13.71
C LYS A 146 -5.67 18.33 14.58
N ARG A 147 -5.76 17.10 14.04
CA ARG A 147 -6.38 15.92 14.68
C ARG A 147 -5.57 14.68 14.40
N LYS A 148 -5.56 13.73 15.32
CA LYS A 148 -4.91 12.43 15.11
C LYS A 148 -5.69 11.62 14.08
N SER A 149 -4.97 10.96 13.17
CA SER A 149 -5.52 9.99 12.23
C SER A 149 -5.24 8.57 12.73
N VAL A 150 -6.18 7.67 12.48
CA VAL A 150 -6.03 6.24 12.72
C VAL A 150 -5.35 5.60 11.53
N VAL A 151 -4.41 4.69 11.79
CA VAL A 151 -3.71 3.91 10.75
C VAL A 151 -4.02 2.44 10.94
N ILE A 152 -4.51 1.79 9.87
CA ILE A 152 -4.67 0.35 9.82
C ILE A 152 -3.54 -0.20 8.95
N GLU A 153 -2.60 -0.94 9.55
CA GLU A 153 -1.42 -1.47 8.87
C GLU A 153 -1.13 -2.91 9.34
N PRO A 154 -1.20 -3.92 8.45
CA PRO A 154 -1.00 -5.32 8.83
C PRO A 154 0.45 -5.68 9.18
N SER A 155 1.43 -4.93 8.67
CA SER A 155 2.84 -5.19 8.97
C SER A 155 3.22 -4.65 10.36
N PRO A 156 3.65 -5.50 11.33
CA PRO A 156 4.07 -5.04 12.65
C PRO A 156 5.24 -4.05 12.58
N ASN A 157 6.16 -4.24 11.64
CA ASN A 157 7.30 -3.36 11.44
C ASN A 157 6.85 -1.94 11.04
N LEU A 158 5.88 -1.83 10.11
CA LEU A 158 5.35 -0.55 9.66
C LEU A 158 4.41 0.06 10.70
N ALA A 159 3.58 -0.73 11.36
CA ALA A 159 2.72 -0.28 12.46
C ALA A 159 3.55 0.32 13.62
N ASN A 160 4.69 -0.31 13.97
CA ASN A 160 5.60 0.25 14.97
C ASN A 160 6.21 1.59 14.54
N VAL A 161 6.51 1.76 13.25
CA VAL A 161 6.94 3.07 12.74
C VAL A 161 5.84 4.12 12.89
N CYS A 162 4.59 3.76 12.60
CA CYS A 162 3.44 4.66 12.78
C CYS A 162 3.26 5.07 14.26
N LYS A 163 3.35 4.11 15.18
CA LYS A 163 3.29 4.39 16.64
C LYS A 163 4.40 5.35 17.07
N LYS A 164 5.65 5.13 16.65
CA LYS A 164 6.79 6.02 16.94
C LYS A 164 6.59 7.44 16.37
N LYS A 165 5.75 7.60 15.35
CA LYS A 165 5.39 8.90 14.76
C LYS A 165 4.21 9.57 15.47
N GLY A 166 3.66 8.96 16.53
CA GLY A 166 2.51 9.47 17.29
C GLY A 166 1.17 9.30 16.58
N LEU A 167 1.06 8.31 15.68
CA LEU A 167 -0.19 7.90 15.03
C LEU A 167 -0.90 6.82 15.87
N ILE A 168 -2.24 6.74 15.72
CA ILE A 168 -3.09 5.78 16.43
C ILE A 168 -3.25 4.53 15.56
#